data_7fbf243a7cc28304bd0026acb6d43356
#
_entry.id   7fbf243a7cc28304bd0026acb6d43356
#
_cell.length_a   1.000
_cell.length_b   1.000
_cell.length_c   1.000
_cell.angle_alpha   90.00
_cell.angle_beta   90.00
_cell.angle_gamma   90.00
#
_symmetry.space_group_name_H-M   'P 1'
#
loop_
_entity.id
_entity.type
_entity.pdbx_description
1 polymer ?
#
loop_
_entity_poly.entity_id
_entity_poly.type
_entity_poly.pdbx_seq_one_letter_code
_entity_poly.pdbx_strand_id
1 'polypeptide(L)'
;MTDEAKPPGWHGKLPSLGDFASRRLDASFIEPWDGWLAAGLLALREGAPESWLEAYLASPSWRFLLMPGALPGAAGSAAWAGVLMPSVDKVGRYFPLTLVMPLHDGPGSTQQMAGLWHWLGRLDDLARDALYEDWSAERLEEELARMALPDVTALPPPAAAAPSTVGGLIEATLPANTDAAQQIGVEAQRAWAERARGCAWWHARPDELPPRLLLTRGLPDAHSMSRLFGPAATN
;
A
#
# COMPACT_ATOMS: atom_id res chain seq x y z
N MET A 1 21.39 17.40 -4.82
CA MET A 1 20.22 17.27 -5.69
C MET A 1 19.10 16.76 -4.79
N THR A 2 18.19 17.63 -4.41
CA THR A 2 16.97 17.23 -3.72
C THR A 2 16.19 16.37 -4.71
N ASP A 3 16.04 15.09 -4.39
CA ASP A 3 15.12 14.19 -5.11
C ASP A 3 13.73 14.79 -4.93
N GLU A 4 13.25 15.45 -5.98
CA GLU A 4 11.95 16.11 -5.97
C GLU A 4 10.91 15.00 -5.84
N ALA A 5 10.28 14.93 -4.67
CA ALA A 5 9.38 13.86 -4.32
C ALA A 5 8.24 13.77 -5.34
N LYS A 6 8.19 12.67 -6.08
CA LYS A 6 7.26 12.46 -7.18
C LYS A 6 5.84 12.18 -6.66
N PRO A 7 4.80 12.66 -7.36
CA PRO A 7 3.43 12.29 -7.06
C PRO A 7 3.21 10.77 -7.09
N PRO A 8 2.16 10.24 -6.43
CA PRO A 8 1.80 8.83 -6.51
C PRO A 8 1.66 8.36 -7.96
N GLY A 9 2.15 7.17 -8.26
CA GLY A 9 1.88 6.48 -9.50
C GLY A 9 0.52 5.80 -9.47
N TRP A 10 0.07 5.34 -10.64
CA TRP A 10 -1.15 4.56 -10.73
C TRP A 10 -1.07 3.51 -11.84
N HIS A 11 -1.86 2.44 -11.66
CA HIS A 11 -1.98 1.34 -12.61
C HIS A 11 -3.39 0.74 -12.55
N GLY A 12 -3.93 0.37 -13.70
CA GLY A 12 -5.21 -0.33 -13.81
C GLY A 12 -6.13 0.27 -14.84
N LYS A 13 -7.43 0.24 -14.56
CA LYS A 13 -8.47 0.71 -15.47
C LYS A 13 -9.16 1.95 -14.94
N LEU A 14 -9.50 2.85 -15.86
CA LEU A 14 -10.34 4.02 -15.61
C LEU A 14 -11.56 3.96 -16.54
N PRO A 15 -12.76 4.37 -16.09
CA PRO A 15 -13.97 4.36 -16.91
C PRO A 15 -13.85 5.17 -18.20
N SER A 16 -13.05 6.24 -18.19
CA SER A 16 -12.78 7.09 -19.35
C SER A 16 -11.87 6.44 -20.39
N LEU A 17 -11.12 5.39 -20.04
CA LEU A 17 -10.14 4.75 -20.92
C LEU A 17 -10.66 3.41 -21.47
N GLY A 18 -10.25 3.10 -22.69
CA GLY A 18 -10.59 1.82 -23.35
C GLY A 18 -9.57 0.69 -23.12
N ASP A 19 -8.53 0.92 -22.33
CA ASP A 19 -7.50 -0.07 -22.04
C ASP A 19 -6.79 0.22 -20.71
N PHE A 20 -5.86 -0.66 -20.31
CA PHE A 20 -4.97 -0.46 -19.19
C PHE A 20 -4.12 0.79 -19.38
N ALA A 21 -3.90 1.50 -18.30
CA ALA A 21 -2.94 2.58 -18.27
C ALA A 21 -2.10 2.53 -16.99
N SER A 22 -0.89 3.06 -17.08
CA SER A 22 0.03 3.18 -15.97
C SER A 22 0.84 4.47 -16.09
N ARG A 23 1.12 5.09 -14.94
CA ARG A 23 1.96 6.28 -14.85
C ARG A 23 2.83 6.22 -13.60
N ARG A 24 4.11 6.60 -13.75
CA ARG A 24 5.10 6.71 -12.66
C ARG A 24 5.34 5.42 -11.84
N LEU A 25 5.08 4.26 -12.42
CA LEU A 25 5.38 2.96 -11.83
C LEU A 25 6.30 2.18 -12.78
N ASP A 26 7.34 1.58 -12.22
CA ASP A 26 8.28 0.75 -12.97
C ASP A 26 7.73 -0.66 -13.16
N ALA A 27 8.22 -1.35 -14.18
CA ALA A 27 7.86 -2.75 -14.46
C ALA A 27 8.11 -3.66 -13.26
N SER A 28 9.14 -3.38 -12.46
CA SER A 28 9.45 -4.14 -11.23
C SER A 28 8.32 -4.13 -10.19
N PHE A 29 7.48 -3.08 -10.16
CA PHE A 29 6.26 -3.05 -9.36
C PHE A 29 5.07 -3.62 -10.13
N ILE A 30 4.89 -3.18 -11.38
CA ILE A 30 3.69 -3.51 -12.18
C ILE A 30 3.58 -5.02 -12.40
N GLU A 31 4.64 -5.68 -12.84
CA GLU A 31 4.59 -7.11 -13.21
C GLU A 31 4.12 -8.01 -12.05
N PRO A 32 4.72 -7.97 -10.84
CA PRO A 32 4.24 -8.80 -9.74
C PRO A 32 2.87 -8.38 -9.21
N TRP A 33 2.54 -7.09 -9.27
CA TRP A 33 1.25 -6.56 -8.82
C TRP A 33 0.12 -6.97 -9.75
N ASP A 34 0.29 -6.77 -11.06
CA ASP A 34 -0.67 -7.16 -12.09
C ASP A 34 -0.90 -8.68 -12.10
N GLY A 35 0.19 -9.46 -12.05
CA GLY A 35 0.10 -10.91 -11.98
C GLY A 35 -0.66 -11.40 -10.75
N TRP A 36 -0.44 -10.77 -9.58
CA TRP A 36 -1.19 -11.07 -8.36
C TRP A 36 -2.67 -10.73 -8.50
N LEU A 37 -3.01 -9.55 -9.00
CA LEU A 37 -4.41 -9.14 -9.22
C LEU A 37 -5.12 -10.04 -10.24
N ALA A 38 -4.46 -10.35 -11.36
CA ALA A 38 -5.02 -11.20 -12.40
C ALA A 38 -5.31 -12.62 -11.88
N ALA A 39 -4.36 -13.22 -11.17
CA ALA A 39 -4.53 -14.54 -10.56
C ALA A 39 -5.66 -14.55 -9.52
N GLY A 40 -5.74 -13.51 -8.71
CA GLY A 40 -6.76 -13.37 -7.68
C GLY A 40 -8.17 -13.18 -8.25
N LEU A 41 -8.31 -12.34 -9.28
CA LEU A 41 -9.60 -12.15 -9.97
C LEU A 41 -10.05 -13.43 -10.70
N LEU A 42 -9.10 -14.18 -11.29
CA LEU A 42 -9.40 -15.47 -11.89
C LEU A 42 -9.92 -16.45 -10.85
N ALA A 43 -9.24 -16.57 -9.71
CA ALA A 43 -9.67 -17.45 -8.61
C ALA A 43 -11.03 -17.04 -8.04
N LEU A 44 -11.30 -15.73 -7.91
CA LEU A 44 -12.61 -15.23 -7.48
C LEU A 44 -13.71 -15.61 -8.46
N ARG A 45 -13.45 -15.47 -9.76
CA ARG A 45 -14.39 -15.85 -10.83
C ARG A 45 -14.64 -17.36 -10.88
N GLU A 46 -13.60 -18.16 -10.74
CA GLU A 46 -13.73 -19.62 -10.74
C GLU A 46 -14.43 -20.15 -9.48
N GLY A 47 -14.18 -19.51 -8.32
CA GLY A 47 -14.78 -19.90 -7.04
C GLY A 47 -16.25 -19.52 -6.90
N ALA A 48 -16.72 -18.49 -7.59
CA ALA A 48 -18.11 -18.01 -7.52
C ALA A 48 -18.59 -17.44 -8.88
N PRO A 49 -18.72 -18.28 -9.93
CA PRO A 49 -18.96 -17.82 -11.31
C PRO A 49 -20.19 -16.93 -11.49
N GLU A 50 -21.24 -17.18 -10.70
CA GLU A 50 -22.51 -16.46 -10.81
C GLU A 50 -22.55 -15.15 -10.02
N SER A 51 -21.76 -15.03 -8.95
CA SER A 51 -21.82 -13.89 -8.02
C SER A 51 -20.53 -13.07 -7.92
N TRP A 52 -19.43 -13.52 -8.54
CA TRP A 52 -18.14 -12.85 -8.42
C TRP A 52 -18.18 -11.37 -8.83
N LEU A 53 -18.96 -11.06 -9.88
CA LEU A 53 -19.02 -9.70 -10.40
C LEU A 53 -19.76 -8.76 -9.44
N GLU A 54 -20.88 -9.22 -8.89
CA GLU A 54 -21.60 -8.46 -7.86
C GLU A 54 -20.72 -8.25 -6.63
N ALA A 55 -20.04 -9.31 -6.18
CA ALA A 55 -19.10 -9.23 -5.06
C ALA A 55 -17.93 -8.28 -5.33
N TYR A 56 -17.37 -8.32 -6.53
CA TYR A 56 -16.30 -7.41 -6.96
C TYR A 56 -16.76 -5.95 -6.95
N LEU A 57 -17.91 -5.65 -7.54
CA LEU A 57 -18.44 -4.28 -7.63
C LEU A 57 -18.90 -3.74 -6.26
N ALA A 58 -19.37 -4.61 -5.37
CA ALA A 58 -19.74 -4.25 -4.00
C ALA A 58 -18.54 -4.14 -3.05
N SER A 59 -17.32 -4.45 -3.52
CA SER A 59 -16.13 -4.41 -2.67
C SER A 59 -15.73 -2.98 -2.35
N PRO A 60 -15.30 -2.71 -1.11
CA PRO A 60 -14.79 -1.40 -0.74
C PRO A 60 -13.45 -1.10 -1.42
N SER A 61 -13.05 0.15 -1.41
CA SER A 61 -11.65 0.51 -1.61
C SER A 61 -10.81 0.07 -0.41
N TRP A 62 -9.55 -0.26 -0.67
CA TRP A 62 -8.59 -0.70 0.32
C TRP A 62 -7.39 0.23 0.37
N ARG A 63 -7.17 0.86 1.51
CA ARG A 63 -5.92 1.55 1.81
C ARG A 63 -4.91 0.52 2.27
N PHE A 64 -3.72 0.50 1.69
CA PHE A 64 -2.73 -0.50 2.03
C PHE A 64 -1.36 0.10 2.35
N LEU A 65 -0.63 -0.62 3.19
CA LEU A 65 0.79 -0.42 3.46
C LEU A 65 1.49 -1.78 3.34
N LEU A 66 2.43 -1.86 2.41
CA LEU A 66 3.30 -3.02 2.22
C LEU A 66 4.68 -2.66 2.77
N MET A 67 5.15 -3.42 3.74
CA MET A 67 6.51 -3.22 4.26
C MET A 67 7.56 -3.88 3.35
N PRO A 68 8.83 -3.49 3.43
CA PRO A 68 9.90 -4.13 2.67
C PRO A 68 9.83 -5.66 2.82
N GLY A 69 9.90 -6.38 1.72
CA GLY A 69 9.75 -7.84 1.66
C GLY A 69 8.32 -8.33 1.42
N ALA A 70 7.31 -7.46 1.41
CA ALA A 70 5.93 -7.87 1.11
C ALA A 70 5.68 -8.12 -0.39
N LEU A 71 6.40 -7.41 -1.27
CA LEU A 71 6.41 -7.66 -2.70
C LEU A 71 7.62 -8.53 -3.09
N PRO A 72 7.51 -9.37 -4.11
CA PRO A 72 8.65 -10.09 -4.64
C PRO A 72 9.56 -9.19 -5.50
N GLY A 73 10.76 -9.64 -5.75
CA GLY A 73 11.71 -8.99 -6.67
C GLY A 73 12.23 -7.64 -6.17
N ALA A 74 12.59 -6.78 -7.11
CA ALA A 74 13.21 -5.48 -6.81
C ALA A 74 12.26 -4.51 -6.07
N ALA A 75 10.96 -4.55 -6.38
CA ALA A 75 9.96 -3.76 -5.66
C ALA A 75 9.88 -4.09 -4.16
N GLY A 76 10.26 -5.31 -3.77
CA GLY A 76 10.30 -5.73 -2.37
C GLY A 76 11.40 -5.06 -1.53
N SER A 77 12.31 -4.30 -2.13
CA SER A 77 13.33 -3.57 -1.37
C SER A 77 12.78 -2.33 -0.64
N ALA A 78 11.66 -1.79 -1.07
CA ALA A 78 11.01 -0.62 -0.51
C ALA A 78 9.68 -0.99 0.18
N ALA A 79 9.21 -0.11 1.06
CA ALA A 79 7.81 -0.09 1.47
C ALA A 79 6.96 0.62 0.40
N TRP A 80 5.68 0.28 0.34
CA TRP A 80 4.72 0.88 -0.58
C TRP A 80 3.43 1.21 0.15
N ALA A 81 2.84 2.36 -0.15
CA ALA A 81 1.54 2.72 0.39
C ALA A 81 0.62 3.19 -0.73
N GLY A 82 -0.64 2.81 -0.65
CA GLY A 82 -1.58 3.11 -1.72
C GLY A 82 -3.01 2.75 -1.44
N VAL A 83 -3.81 2.86 -2.50
CA VAL A 83 -5.22 2.51 -2.54
C VAL A 83 -5.45 1.52 -3.68
N LEU A 84 -6.22 0.49 -3.40
CA LEU A 84 -6.70 -0.50 -4.35
C LEU A 84 -8.23 -0.49 -4.34
N MET A 85 -8.87 -0.32 -5.49
CA MET A 85 -10.33 -0.31 -5.55
C MET A 85 -10.84 -0.99 -6.81
N PRO A 86 -12.05 -1.58 -6.78
CA PRO A 86 -12.70 -2.09 -7.98
C PRO A 86 -12.83 -0.99 -9.04
N SER A 87 -12.59 -1.35 -10.29
CA SER A 87 -12.74 -0.45 -11.41
C SER A 87 -13.15 -1.18 -12.68
N VAL A 88 -13.53 -0.41 -13.69
CA VAL A 88 -13.99 -0.87 -15.00
C VAL A 88 -13.47 0.08 -16.07
N ASP A 89 -13.22 -0.42 -17.27
CA ASP A 89 -12.90 0.43 -18.41
C ASP A 89 -14.14 0.82 -19.23
N LYS A 90 -13.96 1.71 -20.19
CA LYS A 90 -15.02 2.25 -21.07
C LYS A 90 -15.81 1.18 -21.84
N VAL A 91 -15.23 -0.01 -22.03
CA VAL A 91 -15.86 -1.13 -22.76
C VAL A 91 -16.39 -2.23 -21.83
N GLY A 92 -16.43 -1.98 -20.52
CA GLY A 92 -17.03 -2.87 -19.54
C GLY A 92 -16.12 -4.02 -19.09
N ARG A 93 -14.79 -3.91 -19.20
CA ARG A 93 -13.86 -4.90 -18.67
C ARG A 93 -13.39 -4.52 -17.27
N TYR A 94 -13.55 -5.43 -16.34
CA TYR A 94 -13.28 -5.22 -14.91
C TYR A 94 -11.82 -5.50 -14.56
N PHE A 95 -11.17 -4.56 -13.90
CA PHE A 95 -9.85 -4.72 -13.28
C PHE A 95 -9.62 -3.55 -12.31
N PRO A 96 -9.00 -3.79 -11.12
CA PRO A 96 -8.83 -2.75 -10.12
C PRO A 96 -7.98 -1.57 -10.60
N LEU A 97 -8.30 -0.40 -10.07
CA LEU A 97 -7.42 0.77 -10.09
C LEU A 97 -6.56 0.76 -8.83
N THR A 98 -5.27 0.97 -9.00
CA THR A 98 -4.28 1.12 -7.94
C THR A 98 -3.66 2.50 -8.03
N LEU A 99 -3.71 3.28 -6.95
CA LEU A 99 -2.92 4.49 -6.75
C LEU A 99 -1.87 4.18 -5.68
N VAL A 100 -0.58 4.37 -5.96
CA VAL A 100 0.47 3.90 -5.06
C VAL A 100 1.75 4.71 -5.18
N MET A 101 2.51 4.79 -4.10
CA MET A 101 3.86 5.36 -4.12
C MET A 101 4.83 4.51 -3.30
N PRO A 102 6.11 4.47 -3.68
CA PRO A 102 7.14 3.91 -2.83
C PRO A 102 7.38 4.83 -1.62
N LEU A 103 7.58 4.21 -0.48
CA LEU A 103 8.12 4.84 0.72
C LEU A 103 9.54 4.31 0.93
N HIS A 104 10.43 5.12 1.50
CA HIS A 104 11.81 4.68 1.67
C HIS A 104 11.88 3.46 2.62
N ASP A 105 11.48 3.63 3.88
CA ASP A 105 11.55 2.59 4.92
C ASP A 105 10.20 2.28 5.59
N GLY A 106 9.13 2.93 5.15
CA GLY A 106 7.84 2.89 5.82
C GLY A 106 7.80 3.72 7.12
N PRO A 107 6.62 3.82 7.76
CA PRO A 107 6.47 4.62 8.97
C PRO A 107 7.17 3.96 10.15
N GLY A 108 8.04 4.72 10.83
CA GLY A 108 8.81 4.27 11.99
C GLY A 108 8.20 4.66 13.33
N SER A 109 7.10 5.42 13.35
CA SER A 109 6.43 5.86 14.58
C SER A 109 4.92 5.85 14.43
N THR A 110 4.22 5.84 15.56
CA THR A 110 2.75 5.97 15.59
C THR A 110 2.27 7.27 14.94
N GLN A 111 3.00 8.36 15.12
CA GLN A 111 2.67 9.65 14.51
C GLN A 111 2.81 9.59 12.99
N GLN A 112 3.90 9.02 12.47
CA GLN A 112 4.09 8.83 11.03
C GLN A 112 3.04 7.89 10.46
N MET A 113 2.69 6.81 11.17
CA MET A 113 1.61 5.91 10.79
C MET A 113 0.27 6.65 10.70
N ALA A 114 -0.06 7.47 11.70
CA ALA A 114 -1.29 8.25 11.69
C ALA A 114 -1.32 9.26 10.52
N GLY A 115 -0.19 9.95 10.28
CA GLY A 115 -0.04 10.87 9.14
C GLY A 115 -0.19 10.16 7.79
N LEU A 116 0.44 9.00 7.63
CA LEU A 116 0.30 8.18 6.43
C LEU A 116 -1.15 7.71 6.22
N TRP A 117 -1.84 7.28 7.29
CA TRP A 117 -3.23 6.84 7.19
C TRP A 117 -4.20 7.97 6.86
N HIS A 118 -3.94 9.17 7.36
CA HIS A 118 -4.68 10.37 6.95
C HIS A 118 -4.44 10.70 5.47
N TRP A 119 -3.19 10.62 5.02
CA TRP A 119 -2.85 10.83 3.62
C TRP A 119 -3.49 9.78 2.70
N LEU A 120 -3.46 8.49 3.08
CA LEU A 120 -4.15 7.41 2.38
C LEU A 120 -5.67 7.65 2.31
N GLY A 121 -6.25 8.30 3.33
CA GLY A 121 -7.64 8.73 3.30
C GLY A 121 -7.94 9.67 2.15
N ARG A 122 -7.11 10.69 1.96
CA ARG A 122 -7.24 11.65 0.86
C ARG A 122 -7.00 11.00 -0.51
N LEU A 123 -6.04 10.07 -0.58
CA LEU A 123 -5.77 9.32 -1.81
C LEU A 123 -6.95 8.43 -2.19
N ASP A 124 -7.62 7.84 -1.20
CA ASP A 124 -8.83 7.04 -1.36
C ASP A 124 -10.01 7.89 -1.87
N ASP A 125 -10.23 9.06 -1.27
CA ASP A 125 -11.25 10.00 -1.74
C ASP A 125 -11.00 10.39 -3.21
N LEU A 126 -9.76 10.72 -3.56
CA LEU A 126 -9.37 11.06 -4.93
C LEU A 126 -9.59 9.89 -5.92
N ALA A 127 -9.25 8.66 -5.52
CA ALA A 127 -9.50 7.47 -6.35
C ALA A 127 -10.99 7.25 -6.61
N ARG A 128 -11.83 7.47 -5.60
CA ARG A 128 -13.29 7.36 -5.70
C ARG A 128 -13.87 8.45 -6.61
N ASP A 129 -13.44 9.70 -6.44
CA ASP A 129 -13.87 10.82 -7.28
C ASP A 129 -13.51 10.56 -8.75
N ALA A 130 -12.30 10.01 -9.01
CA ALA A 130 -11.88 9.65 -10.36
C ALA A 130 -12.82 8.63 -11.03
N LEU A 131 -13.38 7.70 -10.27
CA LEU A 131 -14.36 6.73 -10.77
C LEU A 131 -15.76 7.34 -10.91
N TYR A 132 -16.26 8.01 -9.87
CA TYR A 132 -17.64 8.53 -9.85
C TYR A 132 -17.87 9.67 -10.84
N GLU A 133 -16.84 10.46 -11.12
CA GLU A 133 -16.90 11.60 -12.03
C GLU A 133 -16.31 11.31 -13.42
N ASP A 134 -15.99 10.04 -13.73
CA ASP A 134 -15.41 9.61 -15.01
C ASP A 134 -14.19 10.45 -15.43
N TRP A 135 -13.25 10.67 -14.50
CA TRP A 135 -12.10 11.51 -14.80
C TRP A 135 -11.25 10.96 -15.93
N SER A 136 -10.75 11.88 -16.77
CA SER A 136 -9.71 11.53 -17.72
C SER A 136 -8.38 11.21 -17.01
N ALA A 137 -7.47 10.54 -17.69
CA ALA A 137 -6.14 10.29 -17.16
C ALA A 137 -5.40 11.60 -16.82
N GLU A 138 -5.57 12.63 -17.64
CA GLU A 138 -4.95 13.94 -17.42
C GLU A 138 -5.47 14.60 -16.15
N ARG A 139 -6.79 14.56 -15.90
CA ARG A 139 -7.37 15.09 -14.66
C ARG A 139 -6.87 14.33 -13.44
N LEU A 140 -6.82 13.00 -13.50
CA LEU A 140 -6.25 12.18 -12.41
C LEU A 140 -4.79 12.57 -12.13
N GLU A 141 -3.97 12.77 -13.18
CA GLU A 141 -2.60 13.22 -13.06
C GLU A 141 -2.47 14.58 -12.38
N GLU A 142 -3.31 15.55 -12.76
CA GLU A 142 -3.32 16.89 -12.17
C GLU A 142 -3.68 16.85 -10.68
N GLU A 143 -4.67 16.08 -10.28
CA GLU A 143 -5.09 15.97 -8.89
C GLU A 143 -4.04 15.22 -8.04
N LEU A 144 -3.42 14.16 -8.57
CA LEU A 144 -2.31 13.48 -7.92
C LEU A 144 -1.09 14.42 -7.73
N ALA A 145 -0.80 15.27 -8.71
CA ALA A 145 0.30 16.24 -8.62
C ALA A 145 0.06 17.33 -7.56
N ARG A 146 -1.19 17.63 -7.24
CA ARG A 146 -1.56 18.61 -6.20
C ARG A 146 -1.53 18.04 -4.79
N MET A 147 -1.49 16.72 -4.65
CA MET A 147 -1.44 16.10 -3.33
C MET A 147 -0.09 16.35 -2.65
N ALA A 148 -0.12 16.93 -1.44
CA ALA A 148 1.06 16.92 -0.58
C ALA A 148 1.44 15.48 -0.25
N LEU A 149 2.74 15.20 -0.25
CA LEU A 149 3.25 13.86 0.07
C LEU A 149 3.14 13.56 1.57
N PRO A 150 3.08 12.29 1.97
CA PRO A 150 3.06 11.94 3.37
C PRO A 150 4.44 12.23 4.00
N ASP A 151 4.42 12.76 5.21
CA ASP A 151 5.65 12.94 5.99
C ASP A 151 6.06 11.59 6.62
N VAL A 152 6.73 10.77 5.82
CA VAL A 152 7.33 9.51 6.27
C VAL A 152 8.83 9.63 6.07
N THR A 153 9.50 10.14 7.08
CA THR A 153 10.96 10.28 7.09
C THR A 153 11.61 8.93 7.38
N ALA A 154 12.73 8.66 6.68
CA ALA A 154 13.55 7.48 6.97
C ALA A 154 13.98 7.46 8.45
N LEU A 155 14.08 6.26 9.02
CA LEU A 155 14.68 6.09 10.35
C LEU A 155 16.10 6.68 10.33
N PRO A 156 16.50 7.43 11.36
CA PRO A 156 17.86 7.95 11.44
C PRO A 156 18.87 6.80 11.37
N PRO A 157 20.04 6.99 10.74
CA PRO A 157 21.07 5.96 10.71
C PRO A 157 21.45 5.54 12.14
N PRO A 158 21.95 4.31 12.35
CA PRO A 158 22.38 3.88 13.66
C PRO A 158 23.44 4.85 14.20
N ALA A 159 23.22 5.34 15.42
CA ALA A 159 24.15 6.25 16.08
C ALA A 159 25.47 5.55 16.51
N ALA A 160 25.53 4.23 16.44
CA ALA A 160 26.64 3.41 16.89
C ALA A 160 27.18 2.49 15.78
N ALA A 161 28.42 2.06 15.92
CA ALA A 161 28.96 0.93 15.17
C ALA A 161 28.02 -0.27 15.31
N ALA A 162 27.97 -1.14 14.27
CA ALA A 162 27.07 -2.27 14.23
C ALA A 162 27.01 -2.99 15.58
N PRO A 163 25.82 -3.16 16.18
CA PRO A 163 25.71 -3.75 17.50
C PRO A 163 26.24 -5.17 17.49
N SER A 164 27.01 -5.53 18.49
CA SER A 164 27.45 -6.91 18.67
C SER A 164 26.35 -7.70 19.39
N THR A 165 26.00 -8.87 18.85
CA THR A 165 24.99 -9.74 19.46
C THR A 165 25.65 -10.97 20.04
N VAL A 166 25.59 -11.14 21.38
CA VAL A 166 26.06 -12.31 22.07
C VAL A 166 24.94 -12.85 22.97
N GLY A 167 24.48 -14.06 22.72
CA GLY A 167 23.51 -14.74 23.58
C GLY A 167 22.15 -14.03 23.72
N GLY A 168 21.70 -13.28 22.68
CA GLY A 168 20.46 -12.49 22.72
C GLY A 168 20.62 -11.09 23.34
N LEU A 169 21.81 -10.76 23.87
CA LEU A 169 22.15 -9.42 24.29
C LEU A 169 22.64 -8.60 23.09
N ILE A 170 22.08 -7.40 22.92
CA ILE A 170 22.54 -6.42 21.95
C ILE A 170 23.29 -5.34 22.73
N GLU A 171 24.59 -5.21 22.47
CA GLU A 171 25.43 -4.19 23.07
C GLU A 171 25.74 -3.12 22.03
N ALA A 172 25.46 -1.86 22.37
CA ALA A 172 25.77 -0.70 21.54
C ALA A 172 26.50 0.36 22.37
N THR A 173 27.62 0.87 21.85
CA THR A 173 28.32 1.99 22.45
C THR A 173 27.71 3.30 21.94
N LEU A 174 27.20 4.13 22.84
CA LEU A 174 26.59 5.41 22.48
C LEU A 174 27.63 6.53 22.53
N PRO A 175 27.53 7.55 21.66
CA PRO A 175 28.32 8.77 21.77
C PRO A 175 28.08 9.48 23.13
N ALA A 176 29.10 10.15 23.64
CA ALA A 176 29.10 10.72 25.00
C ALA A 176 27.94 11.71 25.32
N ASN A 177 27.32 12.29 24.30
CA ASN A 177 26.22 13.28 24.46
C ASN A 177 24.88 12.75 23.94
N THR A 178 24.71 11.40 23.87
CA THR A 178 23.46 10.81 23.37
C THR A 178 22.42 10.81 24.46
N ASP A 179 21.22 11.31 24.16
CA ASP A 179 20.04 11.12 25.00
C ASP A 179 19.61 9.66 24.95
N ALA A 180 19.72 8.97 26.08
CA ALA A 180 19.38 7.56 26.21
C ALA A 180 17.91 7.27 25.84
N ALA A 181 16.97 8.16 26.20
CA ALA A 181 15.56 7.98 25.86
C ALA A 181 15.31 8.08 24.35
N GLN A 182 15.97 9.02 23.68
CA GLN A 182 15.91 9.14 22.22
C GLN A 182 16.50 7.89 21.55
N GLN A 183 17.62 7.38 22.03
CA GLN A 183 18.25 6.19 21.46
C GLN A 183 17.39 4.94 21.64
N ILE A 184 16.79 4.74 22.81
CA ILE A 184 15.85 3.64 23.06
C ILE A 184 14.68 3.74 22.09
N GLY A 185 14.15 4.95 21.83
CA GLY A 185 13.08 5.18 20.87
C GLY A 185 13.48 4.74 19.45
N VAL A 186 14.68 5.10 19.00
CA VAL A 186 15.22 4.70 17.67
C VAL A 186 15.35 3.19 17.56
N GLU A 187 15.92 2.54 18.58
CA GLU A 187 16.09 1.08 18.58
C GLU A 187 14.74 0.34 18.64
N ALA A 188 13.76 0.84 19.37
CA ALA A 188 12.41 0.30 19.40
C ALA A 188 11.74 0.40 18.01
N GLN A 189 11.90 1.53 17.31
CA GLN A 189 11.41 1.71 15.94
C GLN A 189 12.06 0.72 14.96
N ARG A 190 13.37 0.51 15.08
CA ARG A 190 14.09 -0.49 14.25
C ARG A 190 13.61 -1.90 14.50
N ALA A 191 13.50 -2.30 15.79
CA ALA A 191 12.99 -3.61 16.15
C ALA A 191 11.57 -3.84 15.61
N TRP A 192 10.74 -2.81 15.59
CA TRP A 192 9.42 -2.86 14.99
C TRP A 192 9.50 -3.02 13.46
N ALA A 193 10.31 -2.21 12.79
CA ALA A 193 10.48 -2.28 11.33
C ALA A 193 10.99 -3.66 10.87
N GLU A 194 11.92 -4.26 11.60
CA GLU A 194 12.41 -5.62 11.33
C GLU A 194 11.29 -6.67 11.47
N ARG A 195 10.47 -6.58 12.52
CA ARG A 195 9.34 -7.50 12.72
C ARG A 195 8.23 -7.29 11.70
N ALA A 196 8.04 -6.08 11.25
CA ALA A 196 7.05 -5.72 10.24
C ALA A 196 7.48 -6.10 8.81
N ARG A 197 8.76 -6.46 8.62
CA ARG A 197 9.27 -6.85 7.31
C ARG A 197 8.45 -7.98 6.70
N GLY A 198 8.06 -7.83 5.45
CA GLY A 198 7.22 -8.77 4.73
C GLY A 198 5.74 -8.73 5.13
N CYS A 199 5.31 -7.83 6.01
CA CYS A 199 3.91 -7.67 6.35
C CYS A 199 3.22 -6.68 5.42
N ALA A 200 1.92 -6.88 5.24
CA ALA A 200 1.03 -5.97 4.54
C ALA A 200 -0.23 -5.71 5.38
N TRP A 201 -0.63 -4.44 5.48
CA TRP A 201 -1.86 -4.00 6.14
C TRP A 201 -2.83 -3.50 5.10
N TRP A 202 -4.10 -3.91 5.23
CA TRP A 202 -5.19 -3.56 4.33
C TRP A 202 -6.34 -3.05 5.17
N HIS A 203 -6.77 -1.83 4.95
CA HIS A 203 -7.84 -1.20 5.70
C HIS A 203 -8.95 -0.74 4.75
N ALA A 204 -10.14 -1.31 4.92
CA ALA A 204 -11.34 -0.88 4.23
C ALA A 204 -12.23 -0.08 5.17
N ARG A 205 -12.75 1.01 4.64
CA ARG A 205 -13.78 1.82 5.29
C ARG A 205 -15.00 1.86 4.39
N PRO A 206 -15.87 0.85 4.44
CA PRO A 206 -17.14 0.91 3.73
C PRO A 206 -18.04 1.97 4.37
N ASP A 207 -18.88 2.60 3.55
CA ASP A 207 -19.72 3.71 4.00
C ASP A 207 -20.78 3.27 5.05
N GLU A 208 -21.23 1.99 4.99
CA GLU A 208 -22.31 1.47 5.83
C GLU A 208 -21.93 0.31 6.76
N LEU A 209 -20.69 -0.16 6.74
CA LEU A 209 -20.23 -1.32 7.51
C LEU A 209 -19.08 -0.96 8.45
N PRO A 210 -18.85 -1.75 9.50
CA PRO A 210 -17.68 -1.55 10.36
C PRO A 210 -16.37 -1.57 9.55
N PRO A 211 -15.38 -0.73 9.88
CA PRO A 211 -14.06 -0.75 9.25
C PRO A 211 -13.44 -2.14 9.36
N ARG A 212 -12.80 -2.59 8.28
CA ARG A 212 -12.10 -3.89 8.24
C ARG A 212 -10.59 -3.65 8.16
N LEU A 213 -9.84 -4.36 8.99
CA LEU A 213 -8.39 -4.38 8.94
C LEU A 213 -7.92 -5.81 8.70
N LEU A 214 -7.13 -6.01 7.66
CA LEU A 214 -6.48 -7.28 7.37
C LEU A 214 -4.96 -7.11 7.52
N LEU A 215 -4.31 -8.14 8.04
CA LEU A 215 -2.86 -8.24 8.11
C LEU A 215 -2.44 -9.53 7.42
N THR A 216 -1.47 -9.43 6.51
CA THR A 216 -0.94 -10.58 5.76
C THR A 216 0.58 -10.61 5.79
N ARG A 217 1.16 -11.76 5.54
CA ARG A 217 2.58 -11.93 5.17
C ARG A 217 2.65 -11.98 3.65
N GLY A 218 3.32 -11.00 3.04
CA GLY A 218 3.27 -10.81 1.60
C GLY A 218 1.89 -10.35 1.11
N LEU A 219 1.69 -10.45 -0.19
CA LEU A 219 0.38 -10.25 -0.80
C LEU A 219 -0.57 -11.39 -0.41
N PRO A 220 -1.87 -11.12 -0.22
CA PRO A 220 -2.86 -12.18 -0.03
C PRO A 220 -2.79 -13.21 -1.15
N ASP A 221 -2.89 -14.48 -0.82
CA ASP A 221 -2.98 -15.53 -1.83
C ASP A 221 -4.32 -15.49 -2.60
N ALA A 222 -4.41 -16.27 -3.69
CA ALA A 222 -5.60 -16.27 -4.53
C ALA A 222 -6.88 -16.66 -3.76
N HIS A 223 -6.79 -17.54 -2.75
CA HIS A 223 -7.94 -17.92 -1.92
C HIS A 223 -8.39 -16.79 -1.00
N SER A 224 -7.45 -15.97 -0.55
CA SER A 224 -7.71 -14.82 0.31
C SER A 224 -8.24 -13.60 -0.45
N MET A 225 -8.25 -13.62 -1.80
CA MET A 225 -8.75 -12.50 -2.60
C MET A 225 -10.25 -12.22 -2.38
N SER A 226 -11.03 -13.23 -2.02
CA SER A 226 -12.42 -13.05 -1.62
C SER A 226 -12.58 -12.18 -0.36
N ARG A 227 -11.53 -12.02 0.44
CA ARG A 227 -11.52 -11.10 1.58
C ARG A 227 -11.36 -9.63 1.15
N LEU A 228 -10.72 -9.39 0.01
CA LEU A 228 -10.59 -8.06 -0.60
C LEU A 228 -11.77 -7.77 -1.52
N PHE A 229 -12.12 -8.69 -2.42
CA PHE A 229 -13.10 -8.53 -3.48
C PHE A 229 -14.30 -9.49 -3.32
N GLY A 230 -14.74 -9.71 -2.11
CA GLY A 230 -15.88 -10.54 -1.78
C GLY A 230 -16.85 -9.84 -0.84
N PRO A 231 -18.06 -10.41 -0.67
CA PRO A 231 -18.99 -9.90 0.31
C PRO A 231 -18.36 -9.92 1.71
N ALA A 232 -18.70 -8.94 2.53
CA ALA A 232 -18.29 -8.96 3.93
C ALA A 232 -18.79 -10.28 4.54
N ALA A 233 -17.87 -11.05 5.14
CA ALA A 233 -18.27 -12.26 5.84
C ALA A 233 -19.29 -11.85 6.92
N THR A 234 -20.53 -12.29 6.78
CA THR A 234 -21.51 -12.27 7.87
C THR A 234 -21.01 -13.20 8.96
N ASN A 235 -20.66 -12.64 10.12
CA ASN A 235 -20.39 -13.40 11.32
C ASN A 235 -21.66 -14.08 11.81
#